data_a8fb59f387ecebac9a2239d9dff9282b
#
_entry.id   a8fb59f387ecebac9a2239d9dff9282b
#
_cell.length_a   1.000
_cell.length_b   1.000
_cell.length_c   1.000
_cell.angle_alpha   90.00
_cell.angle_beta   90.00
_cell.angle_gamma   90.00
#
_symmetry.space_group_name_H-M   'P 1'
#
loop_
_entity.id
_entity.type
_entity.pdbx_description
1 polymer ?
#
loop_
_entity_poly.entity_id
_entity_poly.type
_entity_poly.pdbx_seq_one_letter_code
_entity_poly.pdbx_strand_id
1 'polypeptide(L)'
;MISFLDQLPTDRPVRIVVLTGAGISAESGIPTFRGKNGIWNNQRIEELATPKAWEKNREKVWKFYQRRRKLLLEVQPNSAHIALAKLERILNNTLLLQKQNIFRHQSEWEDFWLSNSNQLFTLITQNVDDLHQRAGSLNVIAMHGQLRYLRCLN
;
A
#
# COMPACT_ATOMS: atom_id res chain seq x y z
N MET A 1 -7.47 24.63 13.40
CA MET A 1 -7.82 23.38 12.67
C MET A 1 -7.40 22.24 13.57
N ILE A 2 -8.35 21.48 14.12
CA ILE A 2 -8.06 20.33 15.00
C ILE A 2 -7.45 19.24 14.12
N SER A 3 -6.27 18.76 14.48
CA SER A 3 -5.62 17.66 13.75
C SER A 3 -6.46 16.38 13.89
N PHE A 4 -6.50 15.54 12.87
CA PHE A 4 -7.11 14.21 12.97
C PHE A 4 -6.52 13.42 14.16
N LEU A 5 -5.23 13.57 14.42
CA LEU A 5 -4.54 12.89 15.51
C LEU A 5 -5.06 13.34 16.90
N ASP A 6 -5.51 14.60 17.04
CA ASP A 6 -6.06 15.14 18.29
C ASP A 6 -7.45 14.53 18.63
N GLN A 7 -8.08 13.88 17.66
CA GLN A 7 -9.40 13.23 17.81
C GLN A 7 -9.30 11.75 18.15
N LEU A 8 -8.08 11.19 18.13
CA LEU A 8 -7.88 9.78 18.47
C LEU A 8 -8.01 9.56 19.98
N PRO A 9 -8.62 8.44 20.42
CA PRO A 9 -8.65 8.08 21.83
C PRO A 9 -7.24 8.00 22.42
N THR A 10 -7.06 8.58 23.61
CA THR A 10 -5.77 8.53 24.34
C THR A 10 -5.73 7.40 25.39
N ASP A 11 -6.87 6.83 25.70
CA ASP A 11 -7.09 5.79 26.72
C ASP A 11 -6.98 4.34 26.20
N ARG A 12 -6.90 4.18 24.88
CA ARG A 12 -6.83 2.87 24.23
C ARG A 12 -6.00 2.91 22.96
N PRO A 13 -5.36 1.80 22.55
CA PRO A 13 -4.65 1.73 21.28
C PRO A 13 -5.62 1.84 20.10
N VAL A 14 -5.25 2.64 19.09
CA VAL A 14 -6.01 2.85 17.87
C VAL A 14 -5.34 2.10 16.74
N ARG A 15 -6.11 1.31 16.01
CA ARG A 15 -5.67 0.67 14.76
C ARG A 15 -6.15 1.48 13.57
N ILE A 16 -5.22 1.86 12.72
CA ILE A 16 -5.49 2.61 11.49
C ILE A 16 -5.26 1.69 10.30
N VAL A 17 -6.29 1.53 9.48
CA VAL A 17 -6.20 0.84 8.19
C VAL A 17 -6.40 1.86 7.08
N VAL A 18 -5.44 1.95 6.18
CA VAL A 18 -5.49 2.85 5.02
C VAL A 18 -5.61 2.02 3.75
N LEU A 19 -6.62 2.31 2.93
CA LEU A 19 -6.78 1.72 1.60
C LEU A 19 -6.43 2.76 0.54
N THR A 20 -5.49 2.43 -0.34
CA THR A 20 -5.08 3.29 -1.45
C THR A 20 -5.36 2.67 -2.81
N GLY A 21 -5.56 3.52 -3.82
CA GLY A 21 -5.76 3.14 -5.21
C GLY A 21 -4.92 4.01 -6.14
N ALA A 22 -5.13 3.89 -7.46
CA ALA A 22 -4.31 4.54 -8.49
C ALA A 22 -4.18 6.07 -8.34
N GLY A 23 -5.16 6.72 -7.70
CA GLY A 23 -5.14 8.17 -7.48
C GLY A 23 -3.96 8.65 -6.66
N ILE A 24 -3.48 7.87 -5.68
CA ILE A 24 -2.33 8.28 -4.85
C ILE A 24 -1.03 8.39 -5.65
N SER A 25 -0.89 7.59 -6.74
CA SER A 25 0.32 7.57 -7.57
C SER A 25 0.24 8.52 -8.78
N ALA A 26 -0.90 9.22 -8.97
CA ALA A 26 -1.11 10.13 -10.11
C ALA A 26 -0.10 11.28 -10.12
N GLU A 27 0.12 11.93 -8.98
CA GLU A 27 1.09 13.02 -8.85
C GLU A 27 2.56 12.56 -8.99
N SER A 28 2.81 11.27 -8.88
CA SER A 28 4.12 10.67 -9.19
C SER A 28 4.34 10.45 -10.69
N GLY A 29 3.33 10.70 -11.53
CA GLY A 29 3.39 10.50 -12.98
C GLY A 29 2.92 9.11 -13.44
N ILE A 30 2.30 8.31 -12.56
CA ILE A 30 1.70 7.03 -12.95
C ILE A 30 0.27 7.29 -13.44
N PRO A 31 -0.05 6.97 -14.70
CA PRO A 31 -1.40 7.13 -15.22
C PRO A 31 -2.43 6.32 -14.41
N THR A 32 -3.56 6.96 -14.10
CA THR A 32 -4.69 6.30 -13.42
C THR A 32 -5.56 5.57 -14.42
N PHE A 33 -6.24 4.50 -13.98
CA PHE A 33 -7.17 3.71 -14.78
C PHE A 33 -8.55 4.37 -14.95
N ARG A 34 -8.70 5.65 -14.65
CA ARG A 34 -9.97 6.37 -14.68
C ARG A 34 -10.20 7.02 -16.03
N GLY A 35 -10.86 6.28 -16.91
CA GLY A 35 -11.58 6.83 -18.06
C GLY A 35 -12.91 6.10 -18.18
N LYS A 36 -13.91 6.70 -18.85
CA LYS A 36 -15.29 6.19 -19.01
C LYS A 36 -15.41 4.73 -19.48
N ASN A 37 -14.30 4.08 -19.89
CA ASN A 37 -14.29 2.72 -20.43
C ASN A 37 -13.10 1.87 -19.92
N GLY A 38 -12.44 2.22 -18.82
CA GLY A 38 -11.27 1.46 -18.33
C GLY A 38 -10.15 1.36 -19.39
N ILE A 39 -10.03 2.40 -20.23
CA ILE A 39 -9.09 2.42 -21.35
C ILE A 39 -7.74 2.91 -20.82
N TRP A 40 -6.71 2.09 -20.99
CA TRP A 40 -5.34 2.50 -20.82
C TRP A 40 -4.66 2.56 -22.20
N ASN A 41 -4.12 3.71 -22.59
CA ASN A 41 -3.47 3.90 -23.88
C ASN A 41 -4.30 3.33 -25.04
N ASN A 42 -5.58 3.65 -25.11
CA ASN A 42 -6.56 3.16 -26.07
C ASN A 42 -6.78 1.63 -26.10
N GLN A 43 -6.42 0.91 -25.03
CA GLN A 43 -6.65 -0.53 -24.91
C GLN A 43 -7.50 -0.83 -23.67
N ARG A 44 -8.44 -1.74 -23.80
CA ARG A 44 -9.26 -2.21 -22.67
C ARG A 44 -8.40 -3.00 -21.71
N ILE A 45 -8.55 -2.73 -20.42
CA ILE A 45 -7.79 -3.42 -19.35
C ILE A 45 -8.05 -4.93 -19.39
N GLU A 46 -9.28 -5.33 -19.70
CA GLU A 46 -9.67 -6.73 -19.81
C GLU A 46 -8.86 -7.48 -20.89
N GLU A 47 -8.37 -6.77 -21.91
CA GLU A 47 -7.55 -7.33 -22.98
C GLU A 47 -6.05 -7.46 -22.60
N LEU A 48 -5.66 -6.96 -21.43
CA LEU A 48 -4.25 -6.88 -21.02
C LEU A 48 -3.99 -7.47 -19.63
N ALA A 49 -4.90 -7.28 -18.70
CA ALA A 49 -4.68 -7.58 -17.28
C ALA A 49 -5.53 -8.77 -16.78
N THR A 50 -5.78 -9.74 -17.64
CA THR A 50 -6.50 -10.96 -17.29
C THR A 50 -5.74 -12.22 -17.67
N PRO A 51 -5.96 -13.36 -17.00
CA PRO A 51 -5.39 -14.66 -17.41
C PRO A 51 -5.75 -15.02 -18.87
N LYS A 52 -6.99 -14.76 -19.30
CA LYS A 52 -7.44 -14.99 -20.69
C LYS A 52 -6.65 -14.15 -21.71
N ALA A 53 -6.30 -12.90 -21.36
CA ALA A 53 -5.46 -12.06 -22.23
C ALA A 53 -4.06 -12.66 -22.37
N TRP A 54 -3.49 -13.18 -21.28
CA TRP A 54 -2.20 -13.86 -21.29
C TRP A 54 -2.21 -15.11 -22.18
N GLU A 55 -3.24 -15.95 -22.05
CA GLU A 55 -3.40 -17.16 -22.89
C GLU A 55 -3.53 -16.82 -24.37
N LYS A 56 -4.29 -15.74 -24.69
CA LYS A 56 -4.56 -15.32 -26.06
C LYS A 56 -3.36 -14.67 -26.73
N ASN A 57 -2.60 -13.85 -26.02
CA ASN A 57 -1.45 -13.13 -26.60
C ASN A 57 -0.43 -12.75 -25.51
N ARG A 58 0.44 -13.70 -25.16
CA ARG A 58 1.49 -13.54 -24.14
C ARG A 58 2.44 -12.39 -24.45
N GLU A 59 2.82 -12.22 -25.71
CA GLU A 59 3.76 -11.17 -26.13
C GLU A 59 3.17 -9.76 -25.91
N LYS A 60 1.90 -9.54 -26.29
CA LYS A 60 1.20 -8.26 -26.09
C LYS A 60 1.12 -7.92 -24.60
N VAL A 61 0.71 -8.89 -23.78
CA VAL A 61 0.60 -8.73 -22.33
C VAL A 61 1.97 -8.47 -21.70
N TRP A 62 2.99 -9.24 -22.11
CA TRP A 62 4.36 -9.05 -21.63
C TRP A 62 4.89 -7.66 -21.93
N LYS A 63 4.76 -7.19 -23.19
CA LYS A 63 5.17 -5.84 -23.60
C LYS A 63 4.45 -4.74 -22.81
N PHE A 64 3.15 -4.93 -22.53
CA PHE A 64 2.38 -4.02 -21.68
C PHE A 64 2.98 -3.90 -20.29
N TYR A 65 3.24 -5.02 -19.60
CA TYR A 65 3.82 -5.01 -18.27
C TYR A 65 5.28 -4.53 -18.24
N GLN A 66 6.06 -4.80 -19.27
CA GLN A 66 7.43 -4.27 -19.40
C GLN A 66 7.46 -2.73 -19.50
N ARG A 67 6.57 -2.13 -20.27
CA ARG A 67 6.46 -0.67 -20.33
C ARG A 67 6.12 -0.07 -18.96
N ARG A 68 5.24 -0.71 -18.21
CA ARG A 68 4.90 -0.28 -16.85
C ARG A 68 6.07 -0.39 -15.89
N ARG A 69 6.82 -1.49 -15.94
CA ARG A 69 8.04 -1.63 -15.15
C ARG A 69 9.06 -0.55 -15.45
N LYS A 70 9.25 -0.23 -16.73
CA LYS A 70 10.15 0.85 -17.14
C LYS A 70 9.72 2.19 -16.54
N LEU A 71 8.43 2.53 -16.62
CA LEU A 71 7.90 3.75 -16.02
C LEU A 71 8.17 3.81 -14.49
N LEU A 72 8.08 2.68 -13.78
CA LEU A 72 8.36 2.65 -12.34
C LEU A 72 9.81 3.02 -11.99
N LEU A 73 10.76 2.85 -12.92
CA LEU A 73 12.15 3.25 -12.71
C LEU A 73 12.34 4.77 -12.79
N GLU A 74 11.43 5.47 -13.47
CA GLU A 74 11.53 6.91 -13.76
C GLU A 74 10.77 7.76 -12.73
N VAL A 75 9.80 7.18 -12.01
CA VAL A 75 8.94 7.90 -11.06
C VAL A 75 9.44 7.80 -9.62
N GLN A 76 9.06 8.76 -8.80
CA GLN A 76 9.39 8.80 -7.36
C GLN A 76 8.11 8.86 -6.50
N PRO A 77 8.17 8.37 -5.24
CA PRO A 77 7.11 8.58 -4.29
C PRO A 77 6.81 10.08 -4.13
N ASN A 78 5.54 10.44 -4.06
CA ASN A 78 5.10 11.80 -3.80
C ASN A 78 4.83 12.03 -2.30
N SER A 79 4.42 13.26 -1.96
CA SER A 79 4.17 13.68 -0.58
C SER A 79 3.15 12.81 0.16
N ALA A 80 2.14 12.27 -0.53
CA ALA A 80 1.15 11.40 0.09
C ALA A 80 1.75 10.05 0.52
N HIS A 81 2.60 9.44 -0.31
CA HIS A 81 3.33 8.22 0.06
C HIS A 81 4.23 8.46 1.27
N ILE A 82 4.97 9.58 1.27
CA ILE A 82 5.88 9.97 2.36
C ILE A 82 5.10 10.23 3.66
N ALA A 83 3.93 10.88 3.56
CA ALA A 83 3.08 11.15 4.72
C ALA A 83 2.57 9.86 5.38
N LEU A 84 2.15 8.88 4.59
CA LEU A 84 1.70 7.58 5.12
C LEU A 84 2.85 6.80 5.77
N ALA A 85 4.04 6.81 5.20
CA ALA A 85 5.22 6.19 5.79
C ALA A 85 5.63 6.87 7.12
N LYS A 86 5.50 8.20 7.21
CA LYS A 86 5.72 8.93 8.47
C LYS A 86 4.66 8.59 9.51
N LEU A 87 3.39 8.53 9.12
CA LEU A 87 2.30 8.15 10.02
C LEU A 87 2.50 6.74 10.60
N GLU A 88 2.85 5.76 9.76
CA GLU A 88 3.20 4.42 10.20
C GLU A 88 4.31 4.42 11.27
N ARG A 89 5.37 5.19 11.02
CA ARG A 89 6.50 5.29 11.97
C ARG A 89 6.09 5.92 13.30
N ILE A 90 5.30 7.00 13.27
CA ILE A 90 4.81 7.65 14.49
C ILE A 90 3.97 6.68 15.32
N LEU A 91 3.03 5.97 14.71
CA LEU A 91 2.15 5.03 15.40
C LEU A 91 2.93 3.85 16.00
N ASN A 92 3.89 3.31 15.26
CA ASN A 92 4.73 2.23 15.75
C ASN A 92 5.65 2.68 16.90
N ASN A 93 6.20 3.90 16.85
CA ASN A 93 7.00 4.46 17.95
C ASN A 93 6.15 4.75 19.18
N THR A 94 4.94 5.28 19.00
CA THR A 94 3.99 5.52 20.09
C THR A 94 3.64 4.21 20.80
N LEU A 95 3.46 3.12 20.07
CA LEU A 95 3.24 1.80 20.65
C LEU A 95 4.41 1.34 21.53
N LEU A 96 5.65 1.55 21.08
CA LEU A 96 6.84 1.20 21.85
C LEU A 96 6.94 1.99 23.16
N LEU A 97 6.61 3.28 23.12
CA LEU A 97 6.60 4.14 24.30
C LEU A 97 5.48 3.74 25.29
N GLN A 98 4.29 3.43 24.78
CA GLN A 98 3.19 2.96 25.60
C GLN A 98 3.50 1.61 26.25
N LYS A 99 4.13 0.67 25.54
CA LYS A 99 4.60 -0.61 26.13
C LYS A 99 5.54 -0.38 27.32
N GLN A 100 6.43 0.59 27.25
CA GLN A 100 7.32 0.92 28.37
C GLN A 100 6.58 1.47 29.60
N ASN A 101 5.43 2.13 29.41
CA ASN A 101 4.63 2.72 30.47
C ASN A 101 3.52 1.80 31.01
N ILE A 102 3.02 0.86 30.21
CA ILE A 102 1.92 -0.06 30.55
C ILE A 102 2.39 -1.26 31.38
N PHE A 103 3.69 -1.54 31.44
CA PHE A 103 4.26 -2.69 32.19
C PHE A 103 4.01 -2.69 33.70
N ARG A 104 3.16 -1.83 34.24
CA ARG A 104 2.88 -1.81 35.70
C ARG A 104 1.56 -2.42 36.15
N HIS A 105 0.56 -2.62 35.25
CA HIS A 105 -0.71 -3.28 35.62
C HIS A 105 -1.48 -3.78 34.43
N GLN A 106 -1.64 -5.09 34.25
CA GLN A 106 -2.74 -5.86 33.64
C GLN A 106 -2.30 -6.98 32.70
N SER A 107 -2.29 -8.20 33.22
CA SER A 107 -1.82 -9.42 32.54
C SER A 107 -2.77 -9.99 31.47
N GLU A 108 -4.06 -9.67 31.47
CA GLU A 108 -5.02 -10.29 30.53
C GLU A 108 -5.14 -9.56 29.18
N TRP A 109 -4.89 -8.26 29.14
CA TRP A 109 -4.87 -7.49 27.89
C TRP A 109 -3.55 -7.64 27.15
N GLU A 110 -2.49 -7.93 27.85
CA GLU A 110 -1.14 -8.09 27.31
C GLU A 110 -1.05 -9.30 26.41
N ASP A 111 -1.61 -10.44 26.79
CA ASP A 111 -1.57 -11.67 26.01
C ASP A 111 -2.38 -11.57 24.71
N PHE A 112 -3.53 -10.92 24.74
CA PHE A 112 -4.35 -10.72 23.54
C PHE A 112 -3.69 -9.78 22.53
N TRP A 113 -3.02 -8.72 22.99
CA TRP A 113 -2.40 -7.73 22.12
C TRP A 113 -0.99 -8.13 21.68
N LEU A 114 -0.25 -8.85 22.50
CA LEU A 114 1.08 -9.37 22.17
C LEU A 114 1.01 -10.55 21.19
N SER A 115 -0.02 -11.37 21.27
CA SER A 115 -0.21 -12.52 20.38
C SER A 115 -0.74 -12.15 18.98
N ASN A 116 -1.46 -11.01 18.84
CA ASN A 116 -2.22 -10.71 17.61
C ASN A 116 -1.82 -9.45 16.83
N SER A 117 -0.75 -8.83 17.10
CA SER A 117 -0.07 -7.85 16.23
C SER A 117 0.47 -6.63 16.95
N ASN A 118 1.75 -6.44 16.77
CA ASN A 118 2.49 -5.21 17.05
C ASN A 118 2.20 -4.09 16.00
N GLN A 119 1.11 -4.17 15.25
CA GLN A 119 0.84 -3.24 14.15
C GLN A 119 -0.39 -2.38 14.45
N LEU A 120 -0.14 -1.11 14.77
CA LEU A 120 -1.21 -0.10 14.86
C LEU A 120 -1.59 0.47 13.49
N PHE A 121 -0.78 0.25 12.48
CA PHE A 121 -0.99 0.76 11.13
C PHE A 121 -0.88 -0.34 10.09
N THR A 122 -1.86 -0.42 9.22
CA THR A 122 -1.88 -1.33 8.07
C THR A 122 -2.19 -0.55 6.81
N LEU A 123 -1.32 -0.64 5.81
CA LEU A 123 -1.53 -0.01 4.52
C LEU A 123 -1.89 -1.08 3.48
N ILE A 124 -3.09 -0.98 2.94
CA ILE A 124 -3.59 -1.85 1.88
C ILE A 124 -3.60 -1.04 0.58
N THR A 125 -3.01 -1.57 -0.47
CA THR A 125 -3.02 -0.89 -1.76
C THR A 125 -3.56 -1.78 -2.88
N GLN A 126 -4.39 -1.20 -3.74
CA GLN A 126 -4.81 -1.79 -5.01
C GLN A 126 -3.76 -1.58 -6.11
N ASN A 127 -2.75 -0.75 -5.84
CA ASN A 127 -1.72 -0.44 -6.80
C ASN A 127 -0.73 -1.61 -6.93
N VAL A 128 -0.16 -1.72 -8.11
CA VAL A 128 0.88 -2.71 -8.42
C VAL A 128 2.28 -2.08 -8.48
N ASP A 129 2.37 -0.76 -8.26
CA ASP A 129 3.65 -0.06 -8.08
C ASP A 129 4.24 -0.31 -6.68
N ASP A 130 5.48 0.09 -6.47
CA ASP A 130 6.22 -0.05 -5.22
C ASP A 130 6.47 1.29 -4.50
N LEU A 131 5.69 2.33 -4.82
CA LEU A 131 5.95 3.67 -4.31
C LEU A 131 5.77 3.80 -2.81
N HIS A 132 4.83 3.06 -2.21
CA HIS A 132 4.67 3.02 -0.76
C HIS A 132 5.92 2.45 -0.07
N GLN A 133 6.43 1.32 -0.55
CA GLN A 133 7.65 0.70 0.00
C GLN A 133 8.86 1.61 -0.19
N ARG A 134 8.98 2.25 -1.37
CA ARG A 134 10.06 3.21 -1.66
C ARG A 134 9.98 4.47 -0.82
N ALA A 135 8.79 4.87 -0.38
CA ALA A 135 8.59 5.95 0.58
C ALA A 135 8.99 5.57 2.01
N GLY A 136 9.21 4.29 2.28
CA GLY A 136 9.59 3.77 3.59
C GLY A 136 8.45 3.14 4.39
N SER A 137 7.27 2.87 3.79
CA SER A 137 6.24 2.06 4.42
C SER A 137 6.68 0.61 4.52
N LEU A 138 6.52 0.01 5.72
CA LEU A 138 6.99 -1.33 6.04
C LEU A 138 5.87 -2.38 5.88
N ASN A 139 4.64 -2.04 6.30
CA ASN A 139 3.51 -2.96 6.35
C ASN A 139 2.52 -2.67 5.23
N VAL A 140 2.89 -3.05 3.99
CA VAL A 140 2.08 -2.82 2.79
C VAL A 140 1.53 -4.13 2.25
N ILE A 141 0.19 -4.21 2.20
CA ILE A 141 -0.53 -5.33 1.57
C ILE A 141 -0.90 -4.93 0.14
N ALA A 142 -0.22 -5.50 -0.84
CA ALA A 142 -0.52 -5.28 -2.26
C ALA A 142 -1.58 -6.27 -2.75
N MET A 143 -2.85 -5.83 -2.82
CA MET A 143 -4.00 -6.70 -3.14
C MET A 143 -3.91 -7.36 -4.53
N HIS A 144 -3.32 -6.68 -5.49
CA HIS A 144 -3.23 -7.13 -6.88
C HIS A 144 -1.80 -7.54 -7.29
N GLY A 145 -0.94 -7.86 -6.30
CA GLY A 145 0.46 -8.18 -6.52
C GLY A 145 1.30 -6.94 -6.84
N GLN A 146 2.51 -7.16 -7.31
CA GLN A 146 3.50 -6.11 -7.55
C GLN A 146 4.20 -6.31 -8.90
N LEU A 147 4.35 -5.24 -9.67
CA LEU A 147 5.07 -5.25 -10.96
C LEU A 147 6.55 -5.60 -10.83
N ARG A 148 7.12 -5.39 -9.65
CA ARG A 148 8.53 -5.65 -9.37
C ARG A 148 8.88 -7.14 -9.43
N TYR A 149 7.92 -8.00 -9.09
CA TYR A 149 8.17 -9.43 -8.99
C TYR A 149 7.56 -10.20 -10.15
N LEU A 150 8.26 -11.25 -10.54
CA LEU A 150 7.83 -12.27 -11.49
C LEU A 150 7.87 -13.63 -10.79
N ARG A 151 6.96 -14.52 -11.17
CA ARG A 151 7.02 -15.91 -10.75
C ARG A 151 6.94 -16.83 -11.97
N CYS A 152 7.61 -17.96 -11.91
CA CYS A 152 7.42 -19.04 -12.87
C CYS A 152 6.00 -19.62 -12.71
N LEU A 153 5.40 -20.04 -13.82
CA LEU A 153 4.05 -20.65 -13.83
C LEU A 153 4.12 -22.18 -13.84
N ASN A 154 5.33 -22.76 -13.79
CA ASN A 154 5.53 -24.21 -13.73
C ASN A 154 5.40 -24.69 -12.29
#